data_a85dfd21f6909880db82c0164919a276
#
_entry.id   a85dfd21f6909880db82c0164919a276
#
_cell.length_a   1.000
_cell.length_b   1.000
_cell.length_c   1.000
_cell.angle_alpha   90.00
_cell.angle_beta   90.00
_cell.angle_gamma   90.00
#
_symmetry.space_group_name_H-M   'P 1'
#
loop_
_entity.id
_entity.type
_entity.pdbx_description
1 polymer ?
#
loop_
_entity_poly.entity_id
_entity_poly.type
_entity_poly.pdbx_seq_one_letter_code
_entity_poly.pdbx_strand_id
1 'polypeptide(L)'
;MAEAIELKAWARPRSGKGGARATRRDGRIPGILYGEKHEPQTIAVDYRAITQQLHTGHFQSTIFTLNVDGTKMRVIPHGVQLDPVRDFPIHVDFLRVGKDALVNVEVPVRFLNEAASPGLKRGGVLNVVRHEIQVRCPADAIPDHFDVDLTGLEIGDSVHISAITLPKGVRPTTTERDFTVATIVGRSAEEPVVGAATAEAAEPGAEAIAAAAPAEGAEDKEKPKEKEKPEKKK
;
A
#
# COMPACT_ATOMS: atom_id res chain seq x y z
N MET A 1 24.96 -10.17 -8.21
CA MET A 1 25.35 -9.06 -7.32
C MET A 1 24.45 -7.92 -7.67
N ALA A 2 23.58 -7.52 -6.76
CA ALA A 2 22.70 -6.38 -6.97
C ALA A 2 23.58 -5.12 -7.13
N GLU A 3 23.46 -4.43 -8.25
CA GLU A 3 24.10 -3.13 -8.45
C GLU A 3 23.52 -2.14 -7.44
N ALA A 4 24.37 -1.65 -6.54
CA ALA A 4 23.97 -0.64 -5.57
C ALA A 4 23.66 0.67 -6.31
N ILE A 5 22.40 1.01 -6.42
CA ILE A 5 21.94 2.22 -7.09
C ILE A 5 22.33 3.44 -6.24
N GLU A 6 23.06 4.39 -6.83
CA GLU A 6 23.44 5.61 -6.12
C GLU A 6 22.30 6.65 -6.13
N LEU A 7 21.91 7.11 -4.94
CA LEU A 7 20.94 8.18 -4.75
C LEU A 7 21.62 9.41 -4.15
N LYS A 8 21.38 10.59 -4.74
CA LYS A 8 21.86 11.86 -4.21
C LYS A 8 20.91 12.36 -3.12
N ALA A 9 21.48 12.75 -1.99
CA ALA A 9 20.75 13.31 -0.87
C ALA A 9 21.49 14.52 -0.30
N TRP A 10 20.76 15.40 0.32
CA TRP A 10 21.25 16.62 0.98
C TRP A 10 20.79 16.63 2.41
N ALA A 11 21.67 17.04 3.33
CA ALA A 11 21.28 17.24 4.71
C ALA A 11 20.30 18.42 4.84
N ARG A 12 19.27 18.26 5.68
CA ARG A 12 18.24 19.27 5.91
C ARG A 12 18.36 19.87 7.30
N PRO A 13 18.68 21.16 7.44
CA PRO A 13 18.81 21.79 8.77
C PRO A 13 17.45 22.06 9.42
N ARG A 14 16.36 22.19 8.65
CA ARG A 14 15.02 22.52 9.16
C ARG A 14 14.11 21.30 9.13
N SER A 15 13.70 20.84 10.30
CA SER A 15 12.66 19.84 10.49
C SER A 15 11.26 20.49 10.59
N GLY A 16 10.20 19.67 10.59
CA GLY A 16 8.81 20.10 10.77
C GLY A 16 8.06 20.45 9.49
N LYS A 17 6.76 20.81 9.65
CA LYS A 17 5.78 20.98 8.57
C LYS A 17 6.20 22.02 7.52
N GLY A 18 6.72 23.15 7.95
CA GLY A 18 7.16 24.22 7.04
C GLY A 18 8.37 23.84 6.20
N GLY A 19 9.38 23.20 6.82
CA GLY A 19 10.57 22.68 6.15
C GLY A 19 10.25 21.59 5.13
N ALA A 20 9.40 20.63 5.49
CA ALA A 20 8.97 19.59 4.58
C ALA A 20 8.21 20.10 3.35
N ARG A 21 7.36 21.12 3.53
CA ARG A 21 6.64 21.75 2.42
C ARG A 21 7.57 22.54 1.49
N ALA A 22 8.58 23.22 2.06
CA ALA A 22 9.60 23.91 1.25
C ALA A 22 10.37 22.92 0.40
N THR A 23 10.89 21.84 1.00
CA THR A 23 11.61 20.78 0.29
C THR A 23 10.83 20.19 -0.89
N ARG A 24 9.51 19.94 -0.71
CA ARG A 24 8.66 19.43 -1.80
C ARG A 24 8.45 20.45 -2.90
N ARG A 25 8.37 21.75 -2.60
CA ARG A 25 8.29 22.80 -3.62
C ARG A 25 9.56 22.91 -4.44
N ASP A 26 10.72 22.59 -3.83
CA ASP A 26 12.00 22.55 -4.49
C ASP A 26 12.23 21.27 -5.34
N GLY A 27 11.16 20.43 -5.50
CA GLY A 27 11.23 19.19 -6.28
C GLY A 27 12.01 18.07 -5.59
N ARG A 28 12.09 18.08 -4.25
CA ARG A 28 12.79 17.08 -3.45
C ARG A 28 11.83 16.42 -2.45
N ILE A 29 12.12 15.19 -2.09
CA ILE A 29 11.35 14.43 -1.10
C ILE A 29 12.06 14.54 0.25
N PRO A 30 11.38 14.99 1.31
CA PRO A 30 11.93 14.92 2.65
C PRO A 30 11.99 13.46 3.11
N GLY A 31 13.06 13.10 3.78
CA GLY A 31 13.26 11.78 4.35
C GLY A 31 14.00 11.83 5.69
N ILE A 32 14.05 10.69 6.34
CA ILE A 32 14.81 10.46 7.57
C ILE A 32 15.75 9.29 7.34
N LEU A 33 16.98 9.44 7.80
CA LEU A 33 18.01 8.42 7.79
C LEU A 33 18.34 8.04 9.22
N TYR A 34 18.11 6.78 9.60
CA TYR A 34 18.35 6.26 10.96
C TYR A 34 18.99 4.87 10.93
N GLY A 35 19.42 4.37 12.06
CA GLY A 35 20.05 3.04 12.21
C GLY A 35 21.52 3.10 12.57
N GLU A 36 22.14 1.92 12.78
CA GLU A 36 23.55 1.73 13.19
C GLU A 36 23.99 2.51 14.43
N LYS A 37 23.06 2.75 15.37
CA LYS A 37 23.33 3.52 16.60
C LYS A 37 23.76 4.98 16.38
N HIS A 38 23.65 5.49 15.17
CA HIS A 38 23.86 6.90 14.85
C HIS A 38 22.57 7.69 15.05
N GLU A 39 22.71 8.98 15.35
CA GLU A 39 21.58 9.89 15.47
C GLU A 39 20.77 9.96 14.17
N PRO A 40 19.42 10.04 14.26
CA PRO A 40 18.58 10.25 13.11
C PRO A 40 18.92 11.56 12.39
N GLN A 41 19.13 11.48 11.08
CA GLN A 41 19.46 12.63 10.25
C GLN A 41 18.33 12.93 9.28
N THR A 42 17.89 14.20 9.26
CA THR A 42 16.90 14.65 8.27
C THR A 42 17.58 14.94 6.95
N ILE A 43 17.05 14.35 5.88
CA ILE A 43 17.60 14.44 4.53
C ILE A 43 16.55 14.90 3.52
N ALA A 44 17.00 15.32 2.36
CA ALA A 44 16.17 15.56 1.20
C ALA A 44 16.75 14.76 0.03
N VAL A 45 15.92 14.04 -0.70
CA VAL A 45 16.31 13.18 -1.82
C VAL A 45 15.67 13.70 -3.10
N ASP A 46 16.28 13.46 -4.24
CA ASP A 46 15.73 13.87 -5.53
C ASP A 46 14.42 13.13 -5.84
N TYR A 47 13.38 13.89 -6.19
CA TYR A 47 12.05 13.37 -6.51
C TYR A 47 12.09 12.39 -7.68
N ARG A 48 12.79 12.75 -8.76
CA ARG A 48 12.82 11.95 -9.99
C ARG A 48 13.46 10.58 -9.77
N ALA A 49 14.57 10.55 -9.05
CA ALA A 49 15.29 9.32 -8.77
C ALA A 49 14.44 8.34 -7.93
N ILE A 50 13.76 8.84 -6.90
CA ILE A 50 12.89 8.01 -6.07
C ILE A 50 11.66 7.52 -6.85
N THR A 51 11.01 8.39 -7.62
CA THR A 51 9.83 8.01 -8.40
C THR A 51 10.18 6.93 -9.44
N GLN A 52 11.31 7.06 -10.11
CA GLN A 52 11.78 6.05 -11.05
C GLN A 52 11.98 4.69 -10.37
N GLN A 53 12.55 4.67 -9.18
CA GLN A 53 12.78 3.43 -8.43
C GLN A 53 11.49 2.84 -7.86
N LEU A 54 10.53 3.67 -7.46
CA LEU A 54 9.20 3.21 -7.03
C LEU A 54 8.45 2.48 -8.15
N HIS A 55 8.54 2.98 -9.38
CA HIS A 55 7.90 2.34 -10.53
C HIS A 55 8.51 0.99 -10.91
N THR A 56 9.71 0.65 -10.46
CA THR A 56 10.26 -0.70 -10.68
C THR A 56 9.61 -1.78 -9.81
N GLY A 57 8.88 -1.39 -8.76
CA GLY A 57 8.19 -2.31 -7.84
C GLY A 57 9.11 -2.99 -6.80
N HIS A 58 10.43 -2.80 -6.91
CA HIS A 58 11.43 -3.45 -6.02
C HIS A 58 12.09 -2.46 -5.08
N PHE A 59 11.50 -1.29 -4.88
CA PHE A 59 12.12 -0.22 -4.10
C PHE A 59 12.45 -0.64 -2.67
N GLN A 60 11.56 -1.35 -2.00
CA GLN A 60 11.72 -1.75 -0.59
C GLN A 60 12.71 -2.91 -0.41
N SER A 61 12.92 -3.73 -1.44
CA SER A 61 13.88 -4.85 -1.42
C SER A 61 15.27 -4.50 -1.93
N THR A 62 15.48 -3.28 -2.44
CA THR A 62 16.74 -2.87 -3.05
C THR A 62 17.63 -2.10 -2.07
N ILE A 63 18.94 -2.41 -2.06
CA ILE A 63 19.94 -1.64 -1.32
C ILE A 63 20.38 -0.44 -2.15
N PHE A 64 20.32 0.73 -1.53
CA PHE A 64 20.79 1.97 -2.14
C PHE A 64 22.09 2.44 -1.50
N THR A 65 22.93 3.07 -2.30
CA THR A 65 24.06 3.86 -1.79
C THR A 65 23.63 5.32 -1.77
N LEU A 66 23.33 5.82 -0.57
CA LEU A 66 22.94 7.20 -0.38
C LEU A 66 24.20 8.07 -0.25
N ASN A 67 24.31 9.08 -1.09
CA ASN A 67 25.38 10.08 -1.01
C ASN A 67 24.81 11.34 -0.35
N VAL A 68 25.13 11.53 0.93
CA VAL A 68 24.73 12.71 1.72
C VAL A 68 25.92 13.63 1.84
N ASP A 69 25.87 14.75 1.14
CA ASP A 69 26.92 15.79 1.17
C ASP A 69 28.35 15.24 1.00
N GLY A 70 28.53 14.23 0.11
CA GLY A 70 29.82 13.60 -0.17
C GLY A 70 30.11 12.33 0.63
N THR A 71 29.31 11.99 1.64
CA THR A 71 29.45 10.75 2.41
C THR A 71 28.57 9.67 1.84
N LYS A 72 29.15 8.55 1.41
CA LYS A 72 28.41 7.41 0.88
C LYS A 72 28.03 6.44 2.01
N MET A 73 26.76 6.11 2.11
CA MET A 73 26.21 5.19 3.12
C MET A 73 25.31 4.16 2.46
N ARG A 74 25.37 2.89 2.91
CA ARG A 74 24.44 1.83 2.47
C ARG A 74 23.15 1.96 3.26
N VAL A 75 22.04 1.99 2.54
CA VAL A 75 20.70 2.17 3.13
C VAL A 75 19.69 1.28 2.45
N ILE A 76 18.64 0.93 3.19
CA ILE A 76 17.46 0.26 2.69
C ILE A 76 16.26 1.18 2.96
N PRO A 77 15.36 1.39 2.02
CA PRO A 77 14.10 2.06 2.30
C PRO A 77 13.26 1.20 3.23
N HIS A 78 12.82 1.75 4.34
CA HIS A 78 11.98 1.04 5.30
C HIS A 78 10.50 1.37 5.15
N GLY A 79 10.19 2.58 4.71
CA GLY A 79 8.83 3.01 4.50
C GLY A 79 8.75 4.16 3.50
N VAL A 80 7.69 4.17 2.72
CA VAL A 80 7.37 5.23 1.77
C VAL A 80 5.95 5.68 2.01
N GLN A 81 5.77 6.99 2.17
CA GLN A 81 4.45 7.60 2.22
C GLN A 81 4.13 8.16 0.85
N LEU A 82 3.05 7.69 0.26
CA LEU A 82 2.52 8.17 -1.02
C LEU A 82 1.32 9.08 -0.81
N ASP A 83 1.09 9.97 -1.74
CA ASP A 83 -0.13 10.76 -1.82
C ASP A 83 -1.28 9.86 -2.29
N PRO A 84 -2.41 9.77 -1.55
CA PRO A 84 -3.49 8.83 -1.87
C PRO A 84 -4.25 9.15 -3.17
N VAL A 85 -4.02 10.31 -3.79
CA VAL A 85 -4.72 10.73 -5.01
C VAL A 85 -3.81 10.69 -6.23
N ARG A 86 -2.54 11.04 -6.05
CA ARG A 86 -1.59 11.22 -7.15
C ARG A 86 -0.46 10.19 -7.14
N ASP A 87 -0.39 9.32 -6.13
CA ASP A 87 0.68 8.35 -5.88
C ASP A 87 2.09 8.95 -5.85
N PHE A 88 2.18 10.25 -5.55
CA PHE A 88 3.47 10.92 -5.45
C PHE A 88 4.13 10.64 -4.09
N PRO A 89 5.44 10.34 -4.06
CA PRO A 89 6.14 10.13 -2.80
C PRO A 89 6.22 11.43 -1.99
N ILE A 90 5.66 11.37 -0.77
CA ILE A 90 5.60 12.49 0.18
C ILE A 90 6.76 12.42 1.17
N HIS A 91 7.11 11.23 1.62
CA HIS A 91 8.17 10.98 2.61
C HIS A 91 8.81 9.63 2.38
N VAL A 92 10.10 9.52 2.64
CA VAL A 92 10.83 8.26 2.54
C VAL A 92 11.71 8.09 3.77
N ASP A 93 11.61 6.91 4.39
CA ASP A 93 12.40 6.53 5.54
C ASP A 93 13.50 5.57 5.11
N PHE A 94 14.74 5.88 5.47
CA PHE A 94 15.90 5.05 5.15
C PHE A 94 16.52 4.49 6.41
N LEU A 95 16.77 3.19 6.41
CA LEU A 95 17.51 2.48 7.45
C LEU A 95 18.97 2.28 6.99
N ARG A 96 19.94 2.75 7.80
CA ARG A 96 21.35 2.43 7.58
C ARG A 96 21.58 0.95 7.84
N VAL A 97 22.34 0.31 6.97
CA VAL A 97 22.58 -1.13 7.04
C VAL A 97 24.05 -1.44 6.97
N GLY A 98 24.56 -2.09 8.03
CA GLY A 98 25.88 -2.68 8.06
C GLY A 98 25.97 -3.95 7.20
N LYS A 99 27.19 -4.40 6.97
CA LYS A 99 27.46 -5.57 6.10
C LYS A 99 26.78 -6.87 6.58
N ASP A 100 26.73 -7.09 7.91
CA ASP A 100 26.18 -8.32 8.51
C ASP A 100 24.83 -8.10 9.22
N ALA A 101 24.16 -7.00 8.94
CA ALA A 101 22.90 -6.68 9.59
C ALA A 101 21.78 -7.58 9.09
N LEU A 102 20.98 -8.13 10.01
CA LEU A 102 19.70 -8.76 9.68
C LEU A 102 18.63 -7.69 9.56
N VAL A 103 17.99 -7.61 8.42
CA VAL A 103 16.94 -6.64 8.14
C VAL A 103 15.63 -7.33 7.85
N ASN A 104 14.55 -6.67 8.24
CA ASN A 104 13.20 -7.06 7.85
C ASN A 104 12.85 -6.26 6.60
N VAL A 105 12.55 -6.96 5.52
CA VAL A 105 12.27 -6.37 4.21
C VAL A 105 10.96 -6.92 3.67
N GLU A 106 10.20 -6.12 2.98
CA GLU A 106 9.03 -6.52 2.22
C GLU A 106 9.46 -6.83 0.79
N VAL A 107 9.24 -8.07 0.38
CA VAL A 107 9.64 -8.57 -0.94
C VAL A 107 8.39 -8.88 -1.74
N PRO A 108 8.26 -8.32 -2.96
CA PRO A 108 7.10 -8.56 -3.81
C PRO A 108 7.05 -10.00 -4.30
N VAL A 109 5.83 -10.49 -4.52
CA VAL A 109 5.54 -11.82 -5.06
C VAL A 109 5.22 -11.71 -6.53
N ARG A 110 5.83 -12.56 -7.34
CA ARG A 110 5.56 -12.69 -8.77
C ARG A 110 4.90 -14.03 -9.05
N PHE A 111 3.74 -14.00 -9.70
CA PHE A 111 3.03 -15.20 -10.09
C PHE A 111 3.49 -15.66 -11.48
N LEU A 112 3.88 -16.94 -11.57
CA LEU A 112 4.33 -17.55 -12.81
C LEU A 112 3.29 -18.58 -13.28
N ASN A 113 3.29 -18.81 -14.62
CA ASN A 113 2.49 -19.86 -15.22
C ASN A 113 0.97 -19.75 -15.03
N GLU A 114 0.44 -18.53 -14.97
CA GLU A 114 -1.01 -18.30 -14.86
C GLU A 114 -1.80 -19.05 -15.96
N ALA A 115 -1.29 -19.03 -17.19
CA ALA A 115 -1.89 -19.74 -18.31
C ALA A 115 -1.84 -21.27 -18.19
N ALA A 116 -0.99 -21.83 -17.33
CA ALA A 116 -0.88 -23.29 -17.14
C ALA A 116 -1.83 -23.82 -16.05
N SER A 117 -2.38 -22.93 -15.21
CA SER A 117 -3.34 -23.30 -14.16
C SER A 117 -4.68 -23.80 -14.75
N PRO A 118 -5.13 -25.02 -14.42
CA PRO A 118 -6.45 -25.51 -14.84
C PRO A 118 -7.60 -24.74 -14.21
N GLY A 119 -7.41 -24.20 -12.99
CA GLY A 119 -8.40 -23.37 -12.31
C GLY A 119 -8.70 -22.07 -13.06
N LEU A 120 -7.66 -21.36 -13.50
CA LEU A 120 -7.80 -20.12 -14.29
C LEU A 120 -8.39 -20.41 -15.68
N LYS A 121 -8.01 -21.53 -16.32
CA LYS A 121 -8.59 -21.97 -17.62
C LYS A 121 -10.08 -22.26 -17.55
N ARG A 122 -10.56 -22.75 -16.40
CA ARG A 122 -12.00 -23.02 -16.16
C ARG A 122 -12.80 -21.78 -15.77
N GLY A 123 -12.18 -20.59 -15.83
CA GLY A 123 -12.83 -19.31 -15.52
C GLY A 123 -12.71 -18.90 -14.06
N GLY A 124 -11.81 -19.51 -13.29
CA GLY A 124 -11.43 -19.03 -11.95
C GLY A 124 -10.71 -17.69 -12.02
N VAL A 125 -10.75 -16.96 -10.95
CA VAL A 125 -10.06 -15.67 -10.76
C VAL A 125 -8.98 -15.84 -9.70
N LEU A 126 -7.76 -15.39 -10.00
CA LEU A 126 -6.69 -15.31 -9.02
C LEU A 126 -6.97 -14.18 -8.03
N ASN A 127 -7.21 -14.51 -6.79
CA ASN A 127 -7.34 -13.56 -5.70
C ASN A 127 -6.01 -13.51 -4.94
N VAL A 128 -5.28 -12.42 -5.10
CA VAL A 128 -4.01 -12.18 -4.41
C VAL A 128 -4.33 -11.60 -3.04
N VAL A 129 -4.05 -12.36 -1.99
CA VAL A 129 -4.24 -11.95 -0.60
C VAL A 129 -3.08 -11.09 -0.11
N ARG A 130 -1.86 -11.42 -0.55
CA ARG A 130 -0.66 -10.68 -0.22
C ARG A 130 0.20 -10.47 -1.46
N HIS A 131 0.46 -9.21 -1.77
CA HIS A 131 1.35 -8.81 -2.85
C HIS A 131 2.82 -8.82 -2.43
N GLU A 132 3.08 -8.68 -1.13
CA GLU A 132 4.41 -8.59 -0.53
C GLU A 132 4.50 -9.52 0.69
N ILE A 133 5.67 -10.10 0.88
CA ILE A 133 5.97 -10.99 2.00
C ILE A 133 7.07 -10.36 2.84
N GLN A 134 6.80 -10.18 4.13
CA GLN A 134 7.79 -9.72 5.09
C GLN A 134 8.75 -10.84 5.46
N VAL A 135 10.01 -10.65 5.12
CA VAL A 135 11.07 -11.60 5.41
C VAL A 135 12.23 -10.96 6.17
N ARG A 136 12.86 -11.77 6.96
CA ARG A 136 14.11 -11.43 7.65
C ARG A 136 15.27 -12.08 6.93
N CYS A 137 16.17 -11.27 6.40
CA CYS A 137 17.32 -11.72 5.63
C CYS A 137 18.59 -10.91 5.97
N PRO A 138 19.78 -11.46 5.70
CA PRO A 138 21.01 -10.67 5.74
C PRO A 138 21.00 -9.65 4.60
N ALA A 139 21.56 -8.47 4.86
CA ALA A 139 21.54 -7.37 3.89
C ALA A 139 22.17 -7.73 2.52
N ASP A 140 23.17 -8.59 2.51
CA ASP A 140 23.85 -8.96 1.25
C ASP A 140 23.08 -10.01 0.42
N ALA A 141 22.01 -10.63 0.97
CA ALA A 141 21.22 -11.67 0.30
C ALA A 141 19.72 -11.37 0.27
N ILE A 142 19.37 -10.14 -0.05
CA ILE A 142 17.96 -9.74 -0.23
C ILE A 142 17.51 -10.23 -1.60
N PRO A 143 16.41 -11.03 -1.69
CA PRO A 143 15.83 -11.41 -2.97
C PRO A 143 15.03 -10.24 -3.56
N ASP A 144 15.08 -10.08 -4.87
CA ASP A 144 14.32 -9.04 -5.57
C ASP A 144 12.83 -9.36 -5.60
N HIS A 145 12.47 -10.64 -5.76
CA HIS A 145 11.09 -11.13 -5.78
C HIS A 145 11.02 -12.60 -5.36
N PHE A 146 9.82 -13.05 -5.02
CA PHE A 146 9.52 -14.48 -4.84
C PHE A 146 8.66 -14.97 -5.99
N ASP A 147 9.12 -16.03 -6.64
CA ASP A 147 8.36 -16.69 -7.69
C ASP A 147 7.39 -17.71 -7.10
N VAL A 148 6.13 -17.59 -7.47
CA VAL A 148 5.05 -18.50 -7.09
C VAL A 148 4.51 -19.17 -8.35
N ASP A 149 4.65 -20.48 -8.43
CA ASP A 149 4.15 -21.27 -9.56
C ASP A 149 2.69 -21.65 -9.32
N LEU A 150 1.83 -21.28 -10.28
CA LEU A 150 0.39 -21.58 -10.27
C LEU A 150 0.05 -22.84 -11.06
N THR A 151 1.05 -23.59 -11.55
CA THR A 151 0.82 -24.80 -12.36
C THR A 151 0.07 -25.86 -11.57
N GLY A 152 -1.01 -26.38 -12.15
CA GLY A 152 -1.78 -27.48 -11.57
C GLY A 152 -2.79 -27.12 -10.49
N LEU A 153 -2.91 -25.84 -10.14
CA LEU A 153 -3.88 -25.37 -9.14
C LEU A 153 -5.29 -25.34 -9.72
N GLU A 154 -6.25 -25.87 -8.98
CA GLU A 154 -7.67 -25.89 -9.33
C GLU A 154 -8.45 -24.74 -8.63
N ILE A 155 -9.74 -24.62 -8.96
CA ILE A 155 -10.64 -23.68 -8.32
C ILE A 155 -10.86 -24.12 -6.87
N GLY A 156 -10.63 -23.22 -5.92
CA GLY A 156 -10.70 -23.48 -4.48
C GLY A 156 -9.34 -23.70 -3.82
N ASP A 157 -8.27 -23.88 -4.63
CA ASP A 157 -6.93 -24.05 -4.07
C ASP A 157 -6.33 -22.74 -3.56
N SER A 158 -5.51 -22.87 -2.52
CA SER A 158 -4.78 -21.78 -1.89
C SER A 158 -3.29 -22.04 -1.92
N VAL A 159 -2.52 -21.02 -2.24
CA VAL A 159 -1.05 -21.06 -2.14
C VAL A 159 -0.63 -20.48 -0.79
N HIS A 160 0.06 -21.27 0.01
CA HIS A 160 0.60 -20.90 1.31
C HIS A 160 2.10 -20.59 1.20
N ILE A 161 2.65 -19.92 2.21
CA ILE A 161 4.09 -19.59 2.26
C ILE A 161 4.98 -20.84 2.19
N SER A 162 4.51 -21.97 2.73
CA SER A 162 5.24 -23.25 2.71
C SER A 162 5.49 -23.81 1.30
N ALA A 163 4.65 -23.43 0.33
CA ALA A 163 4.79 -23.84 -1.07
C ALA A 163 5.81 -22.98 -1.86
N ILE A 164 6.29 -21.87 -1.27
CA ILE A 164 7.19 -20.94 -1.93
C ILE A 164 8.64 -21.32 -1.63
N THR A 165 9.46 -21.40 -2.67
CA THR A 165 10.88 -21.67 -2.51
C THR A 165 11.61 -20.43 -2.00
N LEU A 166 11.98 -20.43 -0.73
CA LEU A 166 12.76 -19.37 -0.11
C LEU A 166 14.25 -19.60 -0.32
N PRO A 167 15.04 -18.58 -0.67
CA PRO A 167 16.49 -18.70 -0.79
C PRO A 167 17.14 -18.92 0.59
N LYS A 168 18.37 -19.43 0.58
CA LYS A 168 19.11 -19.74 1.81
C LYS A 168 19.36 -18.48 2.64
N GLY A 169 18.99 -18.52 3.92
CA GLY A 169 19.20 -17.41 4.86
C GLY A 169 18.02 -16.47 4.99
N VAL A 170 16.99 -16.61 4.18
CA VAL A 170 15.75 -15.85 4.25
C VAL A 170 14.73 -16.61 5.11
N ARG A 171 14.14 -15.93 6.08
CA ARG A 171 13.09 -16.48 6.94
C ARG A 171 11.89 -15.54 6.94
N PRO A 172 10.66 -16.04 6.85
CA PRO A 172 9.49 -15.20 7.00
C PRO A 172 9.43 -14.63 8.42
N THR A 173 9.02 -13.40 8.57
CA THR A 173 8.88 -12.74 9.88
C THR A 173 7.79 -13.42 10.70
N THR A 174 6.70 -13.83 10.04
CA THR A 174 5.61 -14.57 10.68
C THR A 174 5.82 -16.07 10.45
N THR A 175 6.34 -16.76 11.45
CA THR A 175 6.60 -18.21 11.39
C THR A 175 5.49 -19.02 12.07
N GLU A 176 4.65 -18.37 12.90
CA GLU A 176 3.66 -19.05 13.74
C GLU A 176 2.47 -19.62 12.96
N ARG A 177 2.20 -19.15 11.76
CA ARG A 177 1.06 -19.58 10.93
C ARG A 177 1.47 -19.60 9.46
N ASP A 178 1.07 -20.66 8.76
CA ASP A 178 1.14 -20.72 7.30
C ASP A 178 0.07 -19.78 6.73
N PHE A 179 0.50 -18.58 6.36
CA PHE A 179 -0.42 -17.63 5.76
C PHE A 179 -0.60 -17.88 4.27
N THR A 180 -1.79 -17.62 3.80
CA THR A 180 -2.15 -17.70 2.39
C THR A 180 -1.60 -16.49 1.64
N VAL A 181 -0.99 -16.72 0.50
CA VAL A 181 -0.46 -15.69 -0.41
C VAL A 181 -1.46 -15.39 -1.52
N ALA A 182 -2.00 -16.44 -2.14
CA ALA A 182 -3.00 -16.32 -3.20
C ALA A 182 -4.01 -17.48 -3.13
N THR A 183 -5.20 -17.24 -3.67
CA THR A 183 -6.26 -18.26 -3.81
C THR A 183 -6.88 -18.17 -5.20
N ILE A 184 -7.26 -19.31 -5.76
CA ILE A 184 -8.04 -19.35 -7.00
C ILE A 184 -9.51 -19.51 -6.64
N VAL A 185 -10.30 -18.46 -6.86
CA VAL A 185 -11.73 -18.44 -6.55
C VAL A 185 -12.51 -18.68 -7.83
N GLY A 186 -13.49 -19.58 -7.77
CA GLY A 186 -14.44 -19.78 -8.87
C GLY A 186 -15.30 -18.53 -9.01
N ARG A 187 -15.57 -18.11 -10.23
CA ARG A 187 -16.58 -17.11 -10.51
C ARG A 187 -17.92 -17.70 -10.06
N SER A 188 -18.48 -17.17 -8.97
CA SER A 188 -19.89 -17.46 -8.64
C SER A 188 -20.71 -16.94 -9.81
N ALA A 189 -21.26 -17.84 -10.61
CA ALA A 189 -22.35 -17.45 -11.48
C ALA A 189 -23.45 -17.00 -10.51
N GLU A 190 -23.73 -15.72 -10.43
CA GLU A 190 -25.03 -15.25 -10.03
C GLU A 190 -25.99 -15.92 -11.01
N GLU A 191 -26.64 -16.98 -10.56
CA GLU A 191 -27.83 -17.48 -11.23
C GLU A 191 -28.77 -16.27 -11.29
N PRO A 192 -29.19 -15.84 -12.50
CA PRO A 192 -30.29 -14.91 -12.56
C PRO A 192 -31.46 -15.65 -11.90
N VAL A 193 -31.89 -15.18 -10.76
CA VAL A 193 -33.14 -15.60 -10.14
C VAL A 193 -34.22 -15.20 -11.14
N VAL A 194 -34.48 -16.09 -12.09
CA VAL A 194 -35.68 -16.01 -12.92
C VAL A 194 -36.80 -16.35 -11.96
N GLY A 195 -37.41 -15.31 -11.40
CA GLY A 195 -38.65 -15.40 -10.66
C GLY A 195 -39.67 -16.06 -11.56
N ALA A 196 -39.91 -17.33 -11.30
CA ALA A 196 -41.09 -18.03 -11.82
C ALA A 196 -42.32 -17.33 -11.24
N ALA A 197 -42.89 -16.45 -12.04
CA ALA A 197 -44.24 -15.97 -11.85
C ALA A 197 -45.18 -17.12 -12.05
N THR A 198 -45.70 -17.64 -10.97
CA THR A 198 -46.90 -18.46 -11.02
C THR A 198 -48.09 -17.51 -10.87
N ALA A 199 -48.74 -17.27 -12.00
CA ALA A 199 -50.03 -16.65 -12.05
C ALA A 199 -51.06 -17.60 -11.47
N GLU A 200 -51.84 -17.13 -10.49
CA GLU A 200 -53.22 -17.63 -10.31
C GLU A 200 -54.11 -16.51 -9.80
N ALA A 201 -55.17 -16.38 -10.55
CA ALA A 201 -56.19 -15.36 -10.53
C ALA A 201 -57.06 -15.36 -9.26
N ALA A 202 -57.49 -14.20 -8.87
CA ALA A 202 -58.87 -13.89 -8.52
C ALA A 202 -59.02 -12.40 -8.18
N GLU A 203 -59.74 -11.68 -9.01
CA GLU A 203 -60.48 -10.44 -8.76
C GLU A 203 -61.71 -10.69 -7.84
N PRO A 204 -62.55 -9.69 -7.50
CA PRO A 204 -62.39 -8.24 -7.33
C PRO A 204 -63.06 -7.68 -6.05
N GLY A 205 -62.94 -6.39 -5.83
CA GLY A 205 -63.79 -5.66 -4.84
C GLY A 205 -63.16 -4.32 -4.48
N ALA A 206 -63.45 -3.39 -5.15
CA ALA A 206 -64.27 -2.15 -5.18
C ALA A 206 -64.13 -1.23 -3.96
N GLU A 207 -64.04 0.05 -4.34
CA GLU A 207 -64.42 1.30 -3.65
C GLU A 207 -63.42 1.89 -2.65
N ALA A 208 -62.93 2.98 -2.88
CA ALA A 208 -63.32 4.33 -3.28
C ALA A 208 -63.03 5.37 -2.19
N ILE A 209 -62.63 6.52 -2.64
CA ILE A 209 -62.80 7.87 -2.10
C ILE A 209 -61.67 8.37 -1.17
N ALA A 210 -60.94 9.25 -1.67
CA ALA A 210 -60.96 10.69 -1.89
C ALA A 210 -60.00 11.47 -0.97
N ALA A 211 -59.18 12.23 -1.65
CA ALA A 211 -58.94 13.66 -1.53
C ALA A 211 -58.32 14.20 -0.23
N ALA A 212 -57.25 14.81 -0.23
CA ALA A 212 -56.99 16.24 -0.48
C ALA A 212 -55.60 16.61 0.02
N ALA A 213 -54.83 17.22 -0.83
CA ALA A 213 -53.90 18.27 -0.45
C ALA A 213 -54.72 19.56 -0.19
N PRO A 214 -54.22 20.69 0.27
CA PRO A 214 -52.84 21.21 0.18
C PRO A 214 -52.39 22.15 1.34
N ALA A 215 -51.25 22.74 1.15
CA ALA A 215 -50.84 24.14 1.47
C ALA A 215 -50.27 24.45 2.86
N GLU A 216 -49.09 24.94 2.87
CA GLU A 216 -48.63 26.36 2.95
C GLU A 216 -48.34 26.87 4.38
N GLY A 217 -47.28 27.63 4.47
CA GLY A 217 -47.00 28.62 5.50
C GLY A 217 -45.64 28.38 6.16
N ALA A 218 -44.54 28.92 5.72
CA ALA A 218 -44.08 30.31 5.73
C ALA A 218 -43.58 30.77 7.11
N GLU A 219 -42.30 31.22 7.08
CA GLU A 219 -41.68 32.32 7.86
C GLU A 219 -41.59 32.13 9.39
N ASP A 220 -40.49 32.38 10.02
CA ASP A 220 -39.83 33.70 10.17
C ASP A 220 -38.54 33.56 10.99
N LYS A 221 -37.52 34.27 10.57
CA LYS A 221 -36.52 35.07 11.24
C LYS A 221 -36.31 34.90 12.76
N GLU A 222 -35.09 34.83 13.20
CA GLU A 222 -34.39 35.98 13.81
C GLU A 222 -32.95 35.63 14.25
N LYS A 223 -32.03 36.39 13.75
CA LYS A 223 -30.76 36.76 14.37
C LYS A 223 -31.07 37.92 15.32
N PRO A 224 -30.40 38.24 16.41
CA PRO A 224 -29.10 38.87 16.31
C PRO A 224 -28.12 38.71 17.53
N LYS A 225 -26.85 39.05 17.27
CA LYS A 225 -25.91 39.95 18.01
C LYS A 225 -25.81 39.76 19.54
N GLU A 226 -24.69 39.90 20.13
CA GLU A 226 -23.63 40.93 20.12
C GLU A 226 -22.67 40.64 21.28
N LYS A 227 -21.36 40.86 21.04
CA LYS A 227 -20.35 41.46 21.93
C LYS A 227 -20.20 40.93 23.37
N GLU A 228 -18.97 40.63 23.79
CA GLU A 228 -18.07 41.63 24.37
C GLU A 228 -16.70 41.04 24.70
N LYS A 229 -15.68 41.68 24.22
CA LYS A 229 -14.37 41.76 24.85
C LYS A 229 -14.46 42.79 26.02
N PRO A 230 -13.70 42.73 27.12
CA PRO A 230 -12.36 43.27 27.10
C PRO A 230 -11.36 42.68 28.14
N GLU A 231 -10.14 42.74 27.78
CA GLU A 231 -9.02 43.50 28.42
C GLU A 231 -8.50 43.16 29.82
N LYS A 232 -7.20 42.89 29.78
CA LYS A 232 -6.08 43.43 30.59
C LYS A 232 -5.70 42.86 31.97
N LYS A 233 -4.37 42.69 31.97
CA LYS A 233 -3.38 42.92 33.07
C LYS A 233 -3.17 41.79 34.08
N LYS A 234 -2.04 41.18 34.09
CA LYS A 234 -0.72 41.62 34.54
C LYS A 234 0.37 40.69 34.03
#